data_12b42853843b50413958f4a777a64ea2
#
_entry.id   12b42853843b50413958f4a777a64ea2
#
_cell.length_a   1.000
_cell.length_b   1.000
_cell.length_c   1.000
_cell.angle_alpha   90.00
_cell.angle_beta   90.00
_cell.angle_gamma   90.00
#
_symmetry.space_group_name_H-M   'P 1'
#
loop_
_entity.id
_entity.type
_entity.pdbx_description
1 polymer ?
#
loop_
_entity_poly.entity_id
_entity_poly.type
_entity_poly.pdbx_seq_one_letter_code
_entity_poly.pdbx_strand_id
1 'polypeptide(L)'
;VAEAVPPQKILYYIKAMWLTFRAYGNYENRGKARTRYMQDVCGGPEGYVKAFQEKLEEVLATGENLDLDLQPVSLTKTGNGPAPESPRVLPQKQPGLYTVACHPIGGQPDLEVLCQVSDLISGMEGVEMRLAPDEGAYFVNLTGAEAQQLLDATAGNAAQSLFCLLYTSP
;
A
#
# COMPACT_ATOMS: atom_id res chain seq x y z
N VAL A 1 22.74 -4.99 1.29
CA VAL A 1 22.23 -3.69 0.88
C VAL A 1 22.13 -2.84 2.13
N ALA A 2 23.12 -2.00 2.36
CA ALA A 2 23.24 -1.25 3.63
C ALA A 2 22.76 0.21 3.51
N GLU A 3 22.49 0.70 2.31
CA GLU A 3 22.14 2.10 2.09
C GLU A 3 20.66 2.25 1.75
N ALA A 4 20.07 3.32 2.25
CA ALA A 4 18.70 3.68 1.92
C ALA A 4 18.62 4.09 0.44
N VAL A 5 17.62 3.57 -0.25
CA VAL A 5 17.34 3.93 -1.65
C VAL A 5 16.64 5.29 -1.68
N PRO A 6 17.11 6.25 -2.52
CA PRO A 6 16.37 7.48 -2.72
C PRO A 6 14.94 7.18 -3.21
N PRO A 7 13.90 7.80 -2.63
CA PRO A 7 12.52 7.50 -2.98
C PRO A 7 12.22 7.61 -4.47
N GLN A 8 12.83 8.58 -5.16
CA GLN A 8 12.67 8.79 -6.60
C GLN A 8 13.13 7.60 -7.44
N LYS A 9 14.10 6.83 -6.93
CA LYS A 9 14.74 5.72 -7.65
C LYS A 9 14.15 4.35 -7.32
N ILE A 10 13.13 4.28 -6.48
CA ILE A 10 12.61 2.99 -5.97
C ILE A 10 12.17 2.04 -7.08
N LEU A 11 11.65 2.54 -8.20
CA LEU A 11 11.15 1.70 -9.29
C LEU A 11 12.27 0.92 -10.00
N TYR A 12 13.50 1.44 -10.06
CA TYR A 12 14.65 0.70 -10.58
C TYR A 12 14.94 -0.54 -9.73
N TYR A 13 14.88 -0.39 -8.41
CA TYR A 13 15.11 -1.49 -7.46
C TYR A 13 13.99 -2.52 -7.50
N ILE A 14 12.74 -2.08 -7.62
CA ILE A 14 11.58 -2.97 -7.77
C ILE A 14 11.71 -3.78 -9.07
N LYS A 15 12.06 -3.14 -10.19
CA LYS A 15 12.28 -3.81 -11.46
C LYS A 15 13.44 -4.80 -11.40
N ALA A 16 14.57 -4.41 -10.78
CA ALA A 16 15.71 -5.28 -10.57
C ALA A 16 15.34 -6.50 -9.72
N MET A 17 14.58 -6.32 -8.64
CA MET A 17 14.10 -7.41 -7.79
C MET A 17 13.18 -8.36 -8.57
N TRP A 18 12.28 -7.83 -9.39
CA TRP A 18 11.43 -8.63 -10.25
C TRP A 18 12.24 -9.46 -11.25
N LEU A 19 13.25 -8.86 -11.89
CA LEU A 19 14.14 -9.56 -12.81
C LEU A 19 14.98 -10.62 -12.09
N THR A 20 15.45 -10.34 -10.88
CA THR A 20 16.16 -11.30 -10.03
C THR A 20 15.24 -12.49 -9.72
N PHE A 21 14.01 -12.23 -9.29
CA PHE A 21 13.04 -13.30 -9.04
C PHE A 21 12.72 -14.09 -10.31
N ARG A 22 12.58 -13.41 -11.45
CA ARG A 22 12.34 -14.07 -12.74
C ARG A 22 13.47 -15.03 -13.12
N ALA A 23 14.72 -14.68 -12.80
CA ALA A 23 15.91 -15.48 -13.15
C ALA A 23 16.18 -16.62 -12.14
N TYR A 24 15.97 -16.40 -10.85
CA TYR A 24 16.39 -17.30 -9.78
C TYR A 24 15.24 -17.82 -8.90
N GLY A 25 14.00 -17.38 -9.15
CA GLY A 25 12.82 -17.84 -8.41
C GLY A 25 12.50 -19.31 -8.67
N ASN A 26 11.94 -19.97 -7.66
CA ASN A 26 11.51 -21.35 -7.81
C ASN A 26 10.08 -21.40 -8.36
N TYR A 27 9.92 -21.85 -9.58
CA TYR A 27 8.63 -21.97 -10.28
C TYR A 27 8.00 -23.37 -10.18
N GLU A 28 8.78 -24.35 -9.72
CA GLU A 28 8.31 -25.74 -9.63
C GLU A 28 7.68 -26.03 -8.26
N ASN A 29 8.24 -25.47 -7.20
CA ASN A 29 7.75 -25.64 -5.83
C ASN A 29 7.14 -24.34 -5.28
N ARG A 30 5.79 -24.26 -5.27
CA ARG A 30 5.06 -23.10 -4.76
C ARG A 30 5.42 -22.73 -3.31
N GLY A 31 5.72 -23.70 -2.46
CA GLY A 31 6.15 -23.46 -1.08
C GLY A 31 7.47 -22.72 -0.97
N LYS A 32 8.31 -22.81 -2.01
CA LYS A 32 9.61 -22.13 -2.14
C LYS A 32 9.60 -20.97 -3.12
N ALA A 33 8.46 -20.60 -3.69
CA ALA A 33 8.30 -19.50 -4.62
C ALA A 33 8.24 -18.14 -3.90
N ARG A 34 9.23 -17.86 -3.06
CA ARG A 34 9.35 -16.58 -2.33
C ARG A 34 10.79 -16.06 -2.43
N THR A 35 10.96 -14.75 -2.41
CA THR A 35 12.27 -14.07 -2.55
C THR A 35 13.33 -14.59 -1.59
N ARG A 36 12.96 -14.93 -0.35
CA ARG A 36 13.89 -15.46 0.67
C ARG A 36 14.59 -16.77 0.26
N TYR A 37 13.97 -17.57 -0.60
CA TYR A 37 14.56 -18.84 -1.05
C TYR A 37 15.51 -18.67 -2.23
N MET A 38 15.58 -17.49 -2.85
CA MET A 38 16.55 -17.22 -3.91
C MET A 38 18.00 -17.31 -3.42
N GLN A 39 18.22 -17.07 -2.12
CA GLN A 39 19.55 -17.24 -1.51
C GLN A 39 20.10 -18.66 -1.66
N ASP A 40 19.22 -19.68 -1.59
CA ASP A 40 19.60 -21.08 -1.76
C ASP A 40 20.16 -21.34 -3.17
N VAL A 41 19.55 -20.70 -4.18
CA VAL A 41 19.95 -20.86 -5.60
C VAL A 41 21.17 -20.02 -5.93
N CYS A 42 21.31 -18.84 -5.32
CA CYS A 42 22.41 -17.91 -5.58
C CYS A 42 23.68 -18.24 -4.79
N GLY A 43 23.73 -19.33 -4.00
CA GLY A 43 24.91 -19.71 -3.23
C GLY A 43 25.08 -18.92 -1.92
N GLY A 44 23.98 -18.47 -1.33
CA GLY A 44 23.93 -17.74 -0.05
C GLY A 44 23.62 -16.26 -0.18
N PRO A 45 23.63 -15.52 0.95
CA PRO A 45 23.28 -14.11 0.98
C PRO A 45 24.15 -13.22 0.09
N GLU A 46 25.47 -13.47 0.05
CA GLU A 46 26.40 -12.69 -0.77
C GLU A 46 26.16 -12.90 -2.28
N GLY A 47 25.94 -14.15 -2.69
CA GLY A 47 25.58 -14.48 -4.06
C GLY A 47 24.25 -13.86 -4.48
N TYR A 48 23.27 -13.82 -3.57
CA TYR A 48 21.99 -13.16 -3.81
C TYR A 48 22.15 -11.64 -4.00
N VAL A 49 22.96 -10.99 -3.16
CA VAL A 49 23.24 -9.55 -3.29
C VAL A 49 23.92 -9.27 -4.62
N LYS A 50 24.90 -10.09 -5.03
CA LYS A 50 25.59 -9.95 -6.31
C LYS A 50 24.61 -10.10 -7.48
N ALA A 51 23.78 -11.14 -7.47
CA ALA A 51 22.78 -11.38 -8.53
C ALA A 51 21.78 -10.20 -8.63
N PHE A 52 21.38 -9.63 -7.49
CA PHE A 52 20.53 -8.44 -7.49
C PHE A 52 21.24 -7.21 -8.07
N GLN A 53 22.50 -6.98 -7.70
CA GLN A 53 23.29 -5.86 -8.23
C GLN A 53 23.47 -5.94 -9.74
N GLU A 54 23.79 -7.14 -10.27
CA GLU A 54 23.87 -7.37 -11.72
C GLU A 54 22.55 -7.02 -12.43
N LYS A 55 21.40 -7.40 -11.85
CA LYS A 55 20.10 -7.05 -12.41
C LYS A 55 19.78 -5.56 -12.29
N LEU A 56 20.22 -4.89 -11.23
CA LEU A 56 20.09 -3.45 -11.11
C LEU A 56 20.93 -2.71 -12.17
N GLU A 57 22.15 -3.15 -12.42
CA GLU A 57 23.00 -2.61 -13.48
C GLU A 57 22.36 -2.82 -14.87
N GLU A 58 21.78 -3.99 -15.14
CA GLU A 58 21.02 -4.26 -16.37
C GLU A 58 19.88 -3.25 -16.53
N VAL A 59 19.09 -3.01 -15.47
CA VAL A 59 17.98 -2.04 -15.52
C VAL A 59 18.47 -0.64 -15.79
N LEU A 60 19.53 -0.20 -15.11
CA LEU A 60 20.11 1.14 -15.32
C LEU A 60 20.69 1.29 -16.73
N ALA A 61 21.28 0.24 -17.28
CA ALA A 61 21.84 0.25 -18.64
C ALA A 61 20.79 0.34 -19.76
N THR A 62 19.52 0.03 -19.50
CA THR A 62 18.44 0.16 -20.49
C THR A 62 18.18 1.59 -20.93
N GLY A 63 18.54 2.59 -20.11
CA GLY A 63 18.22 4.00 -20.35
C GLY A 63 16.74 4.35 -20.17
N GLU A 64 15.90 3.40 -19.71
CA GLU A 64 14.50 3.66 -19.39
C GLU A 64 14.40 4.60 -18.19
N ASN A 65 13.61 5.65 -18.31
CA ASN A 65 13.37 6.55 -17.19
C ASN A 65 12.28 5.99 -16.27
N LEU A 66 12.69 5.50 -15.10
CA LEU A 66 11.83 5.01 -14.03
C LEU A 66 11.82 5.94 -12.81
N ASP A 67 12.25 7.18 -12.98
CA ASP A 67 12.24 8.17 -11.88
C ASP A 67 10.81 8.53 -11.49
N LEU A 68 10.54 8.50 -10.20
CA LEU A 68 9.29 9.00 -9.65
C LEU A 68 9.38 10.54 -9.50
N ASP A 69 8.41 11.24 -10.09
CA ASP A 69 8.17 12.65 -9.82
C ASP A 69 7.44 12.77 -8.48
N LEU A 70 8.21 12.91 -7.41
CA LEU A 70 7.67 13.03 -6.06
C LEU A 70 7.43 14.49 -5.73
N GLN A 71 6.17 14.88 -5.72
CA GLN A 71 5.77 16.20 -5.27
C GLN A 71 5.68 16.24 -3.73
N PRO A 72 6.12 17.34 -3.09
CA PRO A 72 5.93 17.49 -1.66
C PRO A 72 4.44 17.54 -1.34
N VAL A 73 3.99 16.65 -0.45
CA VAL A 73 2.60 16.65 0.03
C VAL A 73 2.45 17.74 1.09
N SER A 74 1.75 18.81 0.76
CA SER A 74 1.36 19.85 1.74
C SER A 74 -0.13 19.72 2.01
N LEU A 75 -0.50 19.40 3.25
CA LEU A 75 -1.89 19.41 3.68
C LEU A 75 -2.24 20.80 4.22
N THR A 76 -3.03 21.55 3.45
CA THR A 76 -3.52 22.89 3.82
C THR A 76 -4.90 22.85 4.47
N LYS A 77 -5.60 21.70 4.38
CA LYS A 77 -6.94 21.53 4.90
C LYS A 77 -6.99 21.70 6.42
N THR A 78 -7.90 22.52 6.87
CA THR A 78 -8.17 22.73 8.31
C THR A 78 -9.29 21.79 8.75
N GLY A 79 -9.04 21.06 9.82
CA GLY A 79 -10.04 20.20 10.42
C GLY A 79 -11.16 20.98 11.12
N ASN A 80 -12.36 20.44 11.09
CA ASN A 80 -13.48 20.97 11.85
C ASN A 80 -14.42 19.84 12.32
N GLY A 81 -15.21 20.17 13.35
CA GLY A 81 -16.22 19.27 13.90
C GLY A 81 -15.66 18.15 14.80
N PRO A 82 -16.51 17.53 15.61
CA PRO A 82 -16.15 16.38 16.42
C PRO A 82 -15.98 15.12 15.57
N ALA A 83 -15.21 14.16 16.09
CA ALA A 83 -15.15 12.82 15.50
C ALA A 83 -16.52 12.14 15.56
N PRO A 84 -16.96 11.47 14.49
CA PRO A 84 -18.09 10.54 14.59
C PRO A 84 -17.77 9.42 15.58
N GLU A 85 -18.76 8.96 16.31
CA GLU A 85 -18.61 7.86 17.26
C GLU A 85 -18.58 6.52 16.50
N SER A 86 -17.38 6.05 16.20
CA SER A 86 -17.16 4.78 15.52
C SER A 86 -15.75 4.26 15.79
N PRO A 87 -15.57 2.94 16.02
CA PRO A 87 -14.24 2.34 16.15
C PRO A 87 -13.41 2.42 14.87
N ARG A 88 -14.02 2.74 13.74
CA ARG A 88 -13.38 2.91 12.44
C ARG A 88 -12.81 4.32 12.23
N VAL A 89 -13.12 5.27 13.12
CA VAL A 89 -12.65 6.66 13.03
C VAL A 89 -11.43 6.84 13.92
N LEU A 90 -10.33 7.20 13.31
CA LEU A 90 -9.05 7.42 13.97
C LEU A 90 -8.68 8.91 13.90
N PRO A 91 -8.30 9.56 15.02
CA PRO A 91 -7.82 10.93 14.97
C PRO A 91 -6.47 11.01 14.25
N GLN A 92 -6.25 12.07 13.49
CA GLN A 92 -4.96 12.38 12.90
C GLN A 92 -4.12 13.29 13.81
N LYS A 93 -2.85 13.47 13.45
CA LYS A 93 -1.98 14.44 14.16
C LYS A 93 -2.46 15.88 13.97
N GLN A 94 -3.11 16.17 12.85
CA GLN A 94 -3.73 17.47 12.58
C GLN A 94 -5.07 17.56 13.33
N PRO A 95 -5.25 18.55 14.20
CA PRO A 95 -6.47 18.68 14.97
C PRO A 95 -7.72 18.81 14.09
N GLY A 96 -8.78 18.07 14.44
CA GLY A 96 -10.06 18.09 13.72
C GLY A 96 -10.05 17.39 12.36
N LEU A 97 -8.96 16.68 12.02
CA LEU A 97 -8.91 15.77 10.88
C LEU A 97 -8.90 14.32 11.34
N TYR A 98 -9.55 13.48 10.58
CA TYR A 98 -9.80 12.08 10.91
C TYR A 98 -9.46 11.16 9.75
N THR A 99 -9.25 9.90 10.08
CA THR A 99 -9.11 8.79 9.13
C THR A 99 -10.26 7.83 9.36
N VAL A 100 -10.90 7.38 8.29
CA VAL A 100 -11.87 6.29 8.34
C VAL A 100 -11.22 5.02 7.80
N ALA A 101 -11.20 3.96 8.62
CA ALA A 101 -10.72 2.65 8.22
C ALA A 101 -11.86 1.83 7.59
N CYS A 102 -11.55 1.13 6.51
CA CYS A 102 -12.43 0.21 5.80
C CYS A 102 -11.69 -1.10 5.54
N HIS A 103 -12.16 -2.19 6.14
CA HIS A 103 -11.59 -3.52 5.98
C HIS A 103 -12.66 -4.46 5.40
N PRO A 104 -12.82 -4.51 4.08
CA PRO A 104 -13.75 -5.43 3.45
C PRO A 104 -13.27 -6.87 3.64
N ILE A 105 -14.19 -7.83 3.70
CA ILE A 105 -13.86 -9.24 3.86
C ILE A 105 -12.95 -9.70 2.72
N GLY A 106 -11.80 -10.28 3.07
CA GLY A 106 -10.81 -10.76 2.09
C GLY A 106 -10.17 -9.66 1.23
N GLY A 107 -10.21 -8.41 1.69
CA GLY A 107 -9.67 -7.28 0.93
C GLY A 107 -10.46 -6.94 -0.34
N GLN A 108 -11.67 -7.48 -0.49
CA GLN A 108 -12.49 -7.33 -1.69
C GLN A 108 -13.70 -6.44 -1.41
N PRO A 109 -13.60 -5.13 -1.63
CA PRO A 109 -14.74 -4.24 -1.51
C PRO A 109 -15.75 -4.51 -2.63
N ASP A 110 -17.03 -4.26 -2.33
CA ASP A 110 -18.05 -4.23 -3.35
C ASP A 110 -17.76 -3.13 -4.39
N LEU A 111 -17.88 -3.46 -5.67
CA LEU A 111 -17.54 -2.53 -6.73
C LEU A 111 -18.46 -1.29 -6.75
N GLU A 112 -19.73 -1.46 -6.46
CA GLU A 112 -20.69 -0.33 -6.42
C GLU A 112 -20.34 0.62 -5.27
N VAL A 113 -19.99 0.06 -4.09
CA VAL A 113 -19.52 0.86 -2.95
C VAL A 113 -18.23 1.57 -3.27
N LEU A 114 -17.30 0.91 -3.96
CA LEU A 114 -16.03 1.52 -4.34
C LEU A 114 -16.25 2.69 -5.32
N CYS A 115 -17.15 2.56 -6.29
CA CYS A 115 -17.52 3.65 -7.19
C CYS A 115 -18.17 4.81 -6.43
N GLN A 116 -19.15 4.54 -5.55
CA GLN A 116 -19.79 5.57 -4.72
C GLN A 116 -18.78 6.32 -3.84
N VAL A 117 -17.86 5.60 -3.22
CA VAL A 117 -16.77 6.20 -2.41
C VAL A 117 -15.86 7.05 -3.28
N SER A 118 -15.49 6.58 -4.48
CA SER A 118 -14.67 7.34 -5.42
C SER A 118 -15.32 8.66 -5.80
N ASP A 119 -16.61 8.63 -6.15
CA ASP A 119 -17.38 9.83 -6.47
C ASP A 119 -17.45 10.78 -5.27
N LEU A 120 -17.69 10.25 -4.08
CA LEU A 120 -17.79 11.01 -2.85
C LEU A 120 -16.49 11.74 -2.52
N ILE A 121 -15.35 11.03 -2.50
CA ILE A 121 -14.05 11.61 -2.17
C ILE A 121 -13.52 12.58 -3.23
N SER A 122 -13.94 12.43 -4.48
CA SER A 122 -13.55 13.34 -5.57
C SER A 122 -14.07 14.76 -5.35
N GLY A 123 -15.14 14.93 -4.58
CA GLY A 123 -15.68 16.24 -4.18
C GLY A 123 -15.08 16.79 -2.87
N MET A 124 -14.21 16.05 -2.19
CA MET A 124 -13.64 16.42 -0.89
C MET A 124 -12.22 16.92 -1.05
N GLU A 125 -11.93 18.12 -0.57
CA GLU A 125 -10.60 18.72 -0.65
C GLU A 125 -9.55 17.91 0.12
N GLY A 126 -8.48 17.50 -0.56
CA GLY A 126 -7.31 16.87 0.05
C GLY A 126 -7.56 15.49 0.67
N VAL A 127 -8.73 14.88 0.44
CA VAL A 127 -9.01 13.52 0.89
C VAL A 127 -8.30 12.52 -0.02
N GLU A 128 -7.66 11.53 0.58
CA GLU A 128 -6.95 10.47 -0.12
C GLU A 128 -7.38 9.10 0.40
N MET A 129 -7.42 8.12 -0.50
CA MET A 129 -7.50 6.71 -0.13
C MET A 129 -6.10 6.10 -0.11
N ARG A 130 -5.74 5.46 0.99
CA ARG A 130 -4.47 4.75 1.16
C ARG A 130 -4.71 3.28 1.43
N LEU A 131 -4.07 2.42 0.66
CA LEU A 131 -4.09 0.98 0.87
C LEU A 131 -3.02 0.58 1.87
N ALA A 132 -3.32 -0.42 2.71
CA ALA A 132 -2.42 -0.93 3.71
C ALA A 132 -2.21 -2.45 3.60
N PRO A 133 -1.11 -2.98 4.15
CA PRO A 133 -0.79 -4.41 4.07
C PRO A 133 -1.77 -5.33 4.83
N ASP A 134 -2.65 -4.76 5.62
CA ASP A 134 -3.71 -5.45 6.37
C ASP A 134 -4.99 -5.70 5.55
N GLU A 135 -4.89 -5.58 4.22
CA GLU A 135 -6.02 -5.69 3.29
C GLU A 135 -7.08 -4.60 3.49
N GLY A 136 -6.70 -3.52 4.19
CA GLY A 136 -7.54 -2.37 4.48
C GLY A 136 -7.31 -1.19 3.55
N ALA A 137 -8.34 -0.34 3.46
CA ALA A 137 -8.27 0.99 2.89
C ALA A 137 -8.49 2.03 3.99
N TYR A 138 -7.70 3.09 3.96
CA TYR A 138 -7.78 4.19 4.92
C TYR A 138 -8.05 5.48 4.17
N PHE A 139 -9.17 6.11 4.46
CA PHE A 139 -9.52 7.42 3.91
C PHE A 139 -9.03 8.48 4.87
N VAL A 140 -8.08 9.29 4.43
CA VAL A 140 -7.38 10.25 5.28
C VAL A 140 -7.78 11.70 4.97
N ASN A 141 -7.48 12.61 5.89
CA ASN A 141 -7.73 14.05 5.78
C ASN A 141 -9.22 14.42 5.77
N LEU A 142 -10.03 13.69 6.53
CA LEU A 142 -11.46 13.90 6.63
C LEU A 142 -11.80 14.87 7.76
N THR A 143 -12.68 15.83 7.53
CA THR A 143 -13.40 16.55 8.60
C THR A 143 -14.39 15.62 9.29
N GLY A 144 -14.96 16.02 10.44
CA GLY A 144 -15.94 15.19 11.13
C GLY A 144 -17.17 14.86 10.27
N ALA A 145 -17.67 15.82 9.49
CA ALA A 145 -18.80 15.60 8.59
C ALA A 145 -18.46 14.65 7.43
N GLU A 146 -17.30 14.81 6.79
CA GLU A 146 -16.84 13.93 5.72
C GLU A 146 -16.57 12.50 6.23
N ALA A 147 -16.04 12.37 7.44
CA ALA A 147 -15.87 11.07 8.08
C ALA A 147 -17.20 10.34 8.29
N GLN A 148 -18.26 11.06 8.69
CA GLN A 148 -19.59 10.48 8.78
C GLN A 148 -20.12 10.00 7.43
N GLN A 149 -19.97 10.81 6.37
CA GLN A 149 -20.38 10.41 5.03
C GLN A 149 -19.67 9.13 4.55
N LEU A 150 -18.36 9.01 4.82
CA LEU A 150 -17.59 7.81 4.50
C LEU A 150 -18.03 6.58 5.33
N LEU A 151 -18.35 6.77 6.60
CA LEU A 151 -18.90 5.70 7.44
C LEU A 151 -20.20 5.17 6.87
N ASP A 152 -21.12 6.07 6.46
CA ASP A 152 -22.40 5.71 5.91
C ASP A 152 -22.26 5.01 4.55
N ALA A 153 -21.42 5.54 3.66
CA ALA A 153 -21.17 4.96 2.34
C ALA A 153 -20.50 3.56 2.41
N THR A 154 -19.74 3.28 3.46
CA THR A 154 -19.01 2.01 3.62
C THR A 154 -19.62 1.08 4.66
N ALA A 155 -20.81 1.36 5.18
CA ALA A 155 -21.41 0.61 6.30
C ALA A 155 -21.59 -0.90 6.00
N GLY A 156 -21.99 -1.24 4.78
CA GLY A 156 -22.20 -2.63 4.34
C GLY A 156 -20.92 -3.40 3.99
N ASN A 157 -19.80 -2.71 3.83
CA ASN A 157 -18.52 -3.27 3.38
C ASN A 157 -17.39 -3.18 4.41
N ALA A 158 -17.70 -2.79 5.62
CA ALA A 158 -16.75 -2.69 6.71
C ALA A 158 -16.82 -3.93 7.58
N ALA A 159 -15.97 -4.90 7.35
CA ALA A 159 -15.79 -5.99 8.29
C ALA A 159 -15.19 -5.43 9.58
N GLN A 160 -15.83 -5.71 10.69
CA GLN A 160 -15.31 -5.35 12.02
C GLN A 160 -14.29 -6.38 12.54
N SER A 161 -13.96 -7.39 11.74
CA SER A 161 -13.06 -8.46 12.15
C SER A 161 -11.61 -8.07 11.91
N LEU A 162 -10.85 -8.01 13.01
CA LEU A 162 -9.39 -7.90 13.01
C LEU A 162 -8.67 -9.20 12.59
N PHE A 163 -9.41 -10.22 12.18
CA PHE A 163 -8.81 -11.47 11.75
C PHE A 163 -8.38 -11.40 10.29
N CYS A 164 -7.09 -11.31 10.08
CA CYS A 164 -6.48 -11.44 8.77
C CYS A 164 -6.66 -12.85 8.24
N LEU A 165 -7.39 -13.02 7.15
CA LEU A 165 -7.62 -14.32 6.50
C LEU A 165 -6.33 -14.95 5.94
N LEU A 166 -5.24 -14.18 5.81
CA LEU A 166 -3.93 -14.67 5.38
C LEU A 166 -3.33 -15.72 6.34
N TYR A 167 -3.72 -15.71 7.62
CA TYR A 167 -3.27 -16.70 8.61
C TYR A 167 -4.08 -17.98 8.62
N THR A 168 -5.23 -18.02 7.96
CA THR A 168 -6.13 -19.18 7.95
C THR A 168 -6.07 -19.97 6.63
N SER A 169 -5.26 -19.52 5.66
CA SER A 169 -5.00 -20.31 4.46
C SER A 169 -3.98 -21.40 4.76
N PRO A 170 -4.31 -22.70 4.56
CA PRO A 170 -3.43 -23.83 4.79
C PRO A 170 -2.18 -23.82 3.88
#